data_70835e93a59eca0db9b7f44b47ec76cc
#
_entry.id   70835e93a59eca0db9b7f44b47ec76cc
#
_cell.length_a   1.000
_cell.length_b   1.000
_cell.length_c   1.000
_cell.angle_alpha   90.00
_cell.angle_beta   90.00
_cell.angle_gamma   90.00
#
_symmetry.space_group_name_H-M   'P 1'
#
loop_
_entity.id
_entity.type
_entity.pdbx_description
1 polymer ?
#
loop_
_entity_poly.entity_id
_entity_poly.type
_entity_poly.pdbx_seq_one_letter_code
_entity_poly.pdbx_strand_id
1 'polypeptide(L)'
;MKKKMSEQERNTLQVKLRDLEALYAAGYRFAARNQSGELRAYKEEPYKEINFWYNGAYGKDYAITLQHDMFDMLNWSNQEPAYIKNAIEFIR
;
A
#
# COMPACT_ATOMS: atom_id res chain seq x y z
N MET A 1 26.75 -1.38 -9.71
CA MET A 1 26.23 -1.12 -11.08
C MET A 1 24.72 -1.27 -11.08
N LYS A 2 24.02 -0.26 -11.57
CA LYS A 2 22.56 -0.33 -11.63
C LYS A 2 22.13 -1.27 -12.76
N LYS A 3 21.26 -2.21 -12.43
CA LYS A 3 20.65 -3.06 -13.43
C LYS A 3 19.69 -2.22 -14.27
N LYS A 4 19.81 -2.31 -15.57
CA LYS A 4 18.90 -1.64 -16.49
C LYS A 4 17.56 -2.37 -16.47
N MET A 5 16.49 -1.65 -16.17
CA MET A 5 15.15 -2.23 -16.20
C MET A 5 14.70 -2.50 -17.62
N SER A 6 14.00 -3.62 -17.82
CA SER A 6 13.34 -3.90 -19.08
C SER A 6 12.20 -2.92 -19.29
N GLU A 7 11.73 -2.81 -20.54
CA GLU A 7 10.59 -1.97 -20.85
C GLU A 7 9.34 -2.41 -20.09
N GLN A 8 9.15 -3.73 -19.96
CA GLN A 8 8.01 -4.28 -19.22
C GLN A 8 8.08 -3.92 -17.74
N GLU A 9 9.25 -4.03 -17.12
CA GLU A 9 9.42 -3.64 -15.72
C GLU A 9 9.13 -2.16 -15.52
N ARG A 10 9.59 -1.34 -16.45
CA ARG A 10 9.36 0.11 -16.41
C ARG A 10 7.87 0.43 -16.52
N ASN A 11 7.17 -0.24 -17.43
CA ASN A 11 5.74 -0.05 -17.61
C ASN A 11 4.96 -0.47 -16.37
N THR A 12 5.35 -1.57 -15.73
CA THR A 12 4.74 -2.05 -14.49
C THR A 12 4.90 -1.01 -13.39
N LEU A 13 6.09 -0.43 -13.24
CA LEU A 13 6.33 0.61 -12.25
C LEU A 13 5.53 1.87 -12.53
N GLN A 14 5.36 2.24 -13.80
CA GLN A 14 4.56 3.39 -14.19
C GLN A 14 3.10 3.22 -13.80
N VAL A 15 2.54 2.05 -14.04
CA VAL A 15 1.15 1.75 -13.66
C VAL A 15 1.01 1.80 -12.13
N LYS A 16 1.95 1.18 -11.43
CA LYS A 16 1.96 1.14 -9.97
C LYS A 16 2.05 2.57 -9.39
N LEU A 17 2.92 3.40 -9.94
CA LEU A 17 3.05 4.79 -9.53
C LEU A 17 1.75 5.56 -9.72
N ARG A 18 1.12 5.39 -10.88
CA ARG A 18 -0.15 6.06 -11.16
C ARG A 18 -1.23 5.68 -10.15
N ASP A 19 -1.31 4.39 -9.83
CA ASP A 19 -2.30 3.89 -8.86
C ASP A 19 -2.03 4.44 -7.46
N LEU A 20 -0.77 4.48 -7.05
CA LEU A 20 -0.38 5.04 -5.75
C LEU A 20 -0.71 6.53 -5.68
N GLU A 21 -0.44 7.27 -6.74
CA GLU A 21 -0.74 8.69 -6.79
C GLU A 21 -2.25 8.95 -6.73
N ALA A 22 -3.04 8.10 -7.39
CA ALA A 22 -4.50 8.19 -7.34
C ALA A 22 -5.02 7.93 -5.92
N LEU A 23 -4.46 6.93 -5.23
CA LEU A 23 -4.80 6.65 -3.84
C LEU A 23 -4.48 7.84 -2.94
N TYR A 24 -3.31 8.40 -3.11
CA TYR A 24 -2.88 9.56 -2.33
C TYR A 24 -3.80 10.75 -2.56
N ALA A 25 -4.15 11.01 -3.81
CA ALA A 25 -5.05 12.10 -4.17
C ALA A 25 -6.45 11.89 -3.58
N ALA A 26 -6.87 10.64 -3.44
CA ALA A 26 -8.16 10.31 -2.83
C ALA A 26 -8.16 10.37 -1.30
N GLY A 27 -6.99 10.62 -0.68
CA GLY A 27 -6.88 10.79 0.76
C GLY A 27 -6.25 9.62 1.49
N TYR A 28 -5.90 8.54 0.80
CA TYR A 28 -5.28 7.38 1.43
C TYR A 28 -3.81 7.65 1.72
N ARG A 29 -3.37 7.34 2.92
CA ARG A 29 -2.01 7.67 3.38
C ARG A 29 -1.21 6.43 3.79
N PHE A 30 -1.89 5.33 4.14
CA PHE A 30 -1.26 4.15 4.72
C PHE A 30 -1.70 2.89 3.99
N ALA A 31 -0.84 1.89 3.99
CA ALA A 31 -1.18 0.55 3.51
C ALA A 31 -0.67 -0.49 4.50
N ALA A 32 -1.42 -1.56 4.68
CA ALA A 32 -1.03 -2.64 5.57
C ALA A 32 -1.66 -3.94 5.11
N ARG A 33 -0.99 -5.05 5.42
CA ARG A 33 -1.46 -6.38 5.04
C ARG A 33 -1.93 -7.14 6.27
N ASN A 34 -3.14 -7.67 6.19
CA ASN A 34 -3.72 -8.48 7.25
C ASN A 34 -3.10 -9.88 7.27
N GLN A 35 -3.32 -10.62 8.37
CA GLN A 35 -2.81 -11.98 8.49
C GLN A 35 -3.32 -12.88 7.37
N SER A 36 -4.52 -12.63 6.88
CA SER A 36 -5.12 -13.38 5.76
C SER A 36 -4.42 -13.16 4.43
N GLY A 37 -3.53 -12.16 4.33
CA GLY A 37 -2.90 -11.77 3.08
C GLY A 37 -3.60 -10.60 2.40
N GLU A 38 -4.74 -10.17 2.88
CA GLU A 38 -5.46 -9.05 2.30
C GLU A 38 -4.70 -7.75 2.51
N LEU A 39 -4.46 -7.03 1.43
CA LEU A 39 -3.80 -5.73 1.44
C LEU A 39 -4.85 -4.63 1.39
N ARG A 40 -4.76 -3.66 2.29
CA ARG A 40 -5.73 -2.57 2.36
C ARG A 40 -5.03 -1.23 2.48
N ALA A 41 -5.67 -0.18 1.96
CA ALA A 41 -5.23 1.20 2.13
C ALA A 41 -6.14 1.91 3.13
N TYR A 42 -5.55 2.81 3.92
CA TYR A 42 -6.24 3.51 5.00
C TYR A 42 -6.00 5.01 4.89
N LYS A 43 -7.02 5.82 5.20
CA LYS A 43 -6.87 7.28 5.27
C LYS A 43 -6.24 7.72 6.59
N GLU A 44 -6.58 7.03 7.68
CA GLU A 44 -6.00 7.26 9.00
C GLU A 44 -5.01 6.18 9.34
N GLU A 45 -4.07 6.45 10.23
CA GLU A 45 -3.08 5.46 10.61
C GLU A 45 -3.72 4.25 11.26
N PRO A 46 -3.56 3.05 10.68
CA PRO A 46 -4.10 1.85 11.30
C PRO A 46 -3.19 1.33 12.40
N TYR A 47 -3.75 0.54 13.29
CA TYR A 47 -3.00 -0.19 14.31
C TYR A 47 -3.31 -1.68 14.21
N LYS A 48 -2.41 -2.49 14.73
CA LYS A 48 -2.48 -3.94 14.59
C LYS A 48 -3.36 -4.55 15.67
N GLU A 49 -4.36 -5.30 15.24
CA GLU A 49 -5.21 -6.10 16.11
C GLU A 49 -4.72 -7.56 16.08
N ILE A 50 -5.54 -8.49 16.55
CA ILE A 50 -5.14 -9.90 16.68
C ILE A 50 -4.71 -10.49 15.34
N ASN A 51 -5.47 -10.25 14.27
CA ASN A 51 -5.20 -10.83 12.95
C ASN A 51 -5.48 -9.87 11.79
N PHE A 52 -5.68 -8.58 12.08
CA PHE A 52 -5.94 -7.59 11.05
C PHE A 52 -5.49 -6.21 11.52
N TRP A 53 -5.39 -5.27 10.57
CA TRP A 53 -5.16 -3.87 10.84
C TRP A 53 -6.49 -3.13 10.91
N TYR A 54 -6.59 -2.16 11.82
CA TYR A 54 -7.81 -1.42 12.07
C TYR A 54 -7.48 0.04 12.38
N ASN A 55 -8.29 0.96 11.89
CA ASN A 55 -8.02 2.39 12.09
C ASN A 55 -9.02 3.08 13.04
N GLY A 56 -9.83 2.30 13.75
CA GLY A 56 -10.77 2.85 14.70
C GLY A 56 -12.03 3.45 14.09
N ALA A 57 -12.13 3.45 12.77
CA ALA A 57 -13.25 4.06 12.08
C ALA A 57 -14.26 3.02 11.62
N TYR A 58 -15.52 3.39 11.65
CA TYR A 58 -16.60 2.53 11.19
C TYR A 58 -17.04 2.98 9.80
N GLY A 59 -17.17 2.03 8.89
CA GLY A 59 -17.68 2.30 7.55
C GLY A 59 -16.67 2.00 6.46
N LYS A 60 -17.20 1.90 5.24
CA LYS A 60 -16.45 1.46 4.07
C LYS A 60 -15.49 2.52 3.53
N ASP A 61 -15.65 3.77 3.96
CA ASP A 61 -14.92 4.89 3.36
C ASP A 61 -13.51 5.08 3.91
N TYR A 62 -13.15 4.34 4.94
CA TYR A 62 -11.87 4.54 5.62
C TYR A 62 -10.79 3.54 5.20
N ALA A 63 -11.19 2.45 4.57
CA ALA A 63 -10.25 1.45 4.11
C ALA A 63 -10.79 0.78 2.85
N ILE A 64 -9.90 0.54 1.89
CA ILE A 64 -10.24 -0.18 0.66
C ILE A 64 -9.27 -1.31 0.45
N THR A 65 -9.73 -2.37 -0.20
CA THR A 65 -8.87 -3.50 -0.55
C THR A 65 -8.07 -3.16 -1.81
N LEU A 66 -6.78 -3.44 -1.77
CA LEU A 66 -5.87 -3.23 -2.89
C LEU A 66 -5.54 -4.57 -3.54
N GLN A 67 -5.04 -4.52 -4.77
CA GLN A 67 -4.47 -5.69 -5.40
C GLN A 67 -3.26 -6.14 -4.59
N HIS A 68 -3.13 -7.45 -4.40
CA HIS A 68 -2.15 -8.02 -3.47
C HIS A 68 -0.70 -7.71 -3.84
N ASP A 69 -0.43 -7.38 -5.11
CA ASP A 69 0.93 -7.12 -5.59
C ASP A 69 1.33 -5.65 -5.56
N MET A 70 0.47 -4.74 -5.10
CA MET A 70 0.83 -3.32 -5.03
C MET A 70 1.94 -3.04 -4.02
N PHE A 71 2.02 -3.85 -2.97
CA PHE A 71 3.05 -3.74 -1.93
C PHE A 71 3.59 -5.13 -1.62
N ASP A 72 4.39 -5.68 -2.52
CA ASP A 72 4.90 -7.05 -2.38
C ASP A 72 5.71 -7.26 -1.10
N MET A 73 6.39 -6.23 -0.63
CA MET A 73 7.24 -6.32 0.55
C MET A 73 6.48 -6.19 1.86
N LEU A 74 5.20 -5.81 1.81
CA LEU A 74 4.37 -5.74 2.99
C LEU A 74 3.83 -7.12 3.34
N ASN A 75 3.95 -7.50 4.61
CA ASN A 75 3.39 -8.75 5.11
C ASN A 75 2.88 -8.53 6.53
N TRP A 76 2.19 -9.54 7.06
CA TRP A 76 1.58 -9.45 8.39
C TRP A 76 2.61 -9.23 9.50
N SER A 77 3.84 -9.69 9.32
CA SER A 77 4.88 -9.55 10.35
C SER A 77 5.41 -8.13 10.50
N ASN A 78 5.10 -7.23 9.57
CA ASN A 78 5.50 -5.83 9.69
C ASN A 78 4.87 -5.21 10.93
N GLN A 79 5.68 -4.47 11.70
CA GLN A 79 5.22 -3.84 12.93
C GLN A 79 4.50 -2.53 12.69
N GLU A 80 4.72 -1.90 11.54
CA GLU A 80 4.15 -0.62 11.18
C GLU A 80 3.54 -0.69 9.79
N PRO A 81 2.49 0.13 9.52
CA PRO A 81 1.96 0.23 8.16
C PRO A 81 2.96 0.94 7.26
N ALA A 82 2.80 0.75 5.95
CA ALA A 82 3.59 1.49 4.98
C ALA A 82 2.93 2.85 4.71
N TYR A 83 3.76 3.85 4.44
CA TYR A 83 3.28 5.17 4.02
C TYR A 83 3.23 5.21 2.50
N ILE A 84 2.06 5.51 1.96
CA ILE A 84 1.88 5.57 0.50
C ILE A 84 2.82 6.61 -0.12
N LYS A 85 3.00 7.75 0.54
CA LYS A 85 3.92 8.79 0.09
C LYS A 85 5.34 8.25 -0.10
N ASN A 86 5.82 7.43 0.83
CA ASN A 86 7.15 6.86 0.74
C ASN A 86 7.28 5.91 -0.44
N ALA A 87 6.24 5.14 -0.72
CA ALA A 87 6.23 4.25 -1.87
C ALA A 87 6.28 5.04 -3.18
N ILE A 88 5.54 6.15 -3.27
CA ILE A 88 5.56 7.03 -4.43
C ILE A 88 6.97 7.58 -4.65
N GLU A 89 7.60 8.09 -3.59
CA GLU A 89 8.94 8.66 -3.67
C GLU A 89 9.99 7.62 -4.03
N PHE A 90 9.81 6.39 -3.57
CA PHE A 90 10.74 5.31 -3.89
C PHE A 90 10.71 4.94 -5.38
N ILE A 91 9.53 4.98 -6.00
CA ILE A 91 9.37 4.63 -7.41
C ILE A 91 9.85 5.77 -8.33
N ARG A 92 9.66 7.01 -7.93
CA ARG A 92 10.07 8.18 -8.72
C ARG A 92 11.57 8.25 -8.99
#